data_e7808abc3d4468bcb82217703c48ed5b
#
_entry.id   e7808abc3d4468bcb82217703c48ed5b
#
_cell.length_a   1.000
_cell.length_b   1.000
_cell.length_c   1.000
_cell.angle_alpha   90.00
_cell.angle_beta   90.00
_cell.angle_gamma   90.00
#
_symmetry.space_group_name_H-M   'P 1'
#
loop_
_entity.id
_entity.type
_entity.pdbx_description
1 polymer ?
#
loop_
_entity_poly.entity_id
_entity_poly.type
_entity_poly.pdbx_seq_one_letter_code
_entity_poly.pdbx_strand_id
1 'polypeptide(L)'
;GLDNKLPEEIEHIMPDYSLYPQFTAAYGFLTRGCPRACPFCIVAPKEGARSVKVADLTEFWSGQKQIKLLDPNLLACNEHEDILQQLIESGAWVDFTQGLDIRLVTKENAELLRRIKVKNIHFAWDNPKQDLSAQFRRFKEFSGIDYRKLGVYVLTNFDSTHEEDLHRIYTLRDLGYSPYVMIYNKATAPRKTRLLQRWVNNRIIFKTVPRFEDYDARRG
;
A
#
# COMPACT_ATOMS: atom_id res chain seq x y z
N GLY A 1 -14.45 0.41 -18.84
CA GLY A 1 -15.66 0.17 -18.03
C GLY A 1 -15.39 -0.85 -16.94
N LEU A 2 -16.27 -0.93 -15.94
CA LEU A 2 -16.17 -1.90 -14.84
C LEU A 2 -16.31 -3.36 -15.31
N ASP A 3 -16.91 -3.57 -16.48
CA ASP A 3 -17.27 -4.90 -17.01
C ASP A 3 -16.22 -5.52 -17.92
N ASN A 4 -15.15 -4.81 -18.24
CA ASN A 4 -14.10 -5.35 -19.11
C ASN A 4 -13.16 -6.24 -18.28
N LYS A 5 -13.47 -7.54 -18.21
CA LYS A 5 -12.53 -8.57 -17.80
C LYS A 5 -11.72 -9.01 -19.02
N LEU A 6 -10.42 -9.21 -18.84
CA LEU A 6 -9.62 -9.89 -19.86
C LEU A 6 -10.09 -11.34 -19.98
N PRO A 7 -10.05 -11.93 -21.17
CA PRO A 7 -10.17 -13.38 -21.29
C PRO A 7 -9.12 -14.07 -20.42
N GLU A 8 -9.49 -15.18 -19.80
CA GLU A 8 -8.63 -15.96 -18.89
C GLU A 8 -7.31 -16.34 -19.57
N GLU A 9 -7.37 -16.70 -20.83
CA GLU A 9 -6.21 -17.03 -21.66
C GLU A 9 -5.18 -15.88 -21.75
N ILE A 10 -5.64 -14.64 -21.72
CA ILE A 10 -4.76 -13.47 -21.79
C ILE A 10 -4.27 -13.09 -20.39
N GLU A 11 -5.08 -13.30 -19.35
CA GLU A 11 -4.75 -12.92 -17.99
C GLU A 11 -3.55 -13.70 -17.43
N HIS A 12 -3.32 -14.93 -17.93
CA HIS A 12 -2.24 -15.84 -17.52
C HIS A 12 -1.03 -15.86 -18.48
N ILE A 13 -1.01 -14.99 -19.50
CA ILE A 13 0.17 -14.89 -20.39
C ILE A 13 1.28 -14.10 -19.71
N MET A 14 2.51 -14.64 -19.74
CA MET A 14 3.69 -13.93 -19.29
C MET A 14 3.80 -12.57 -20.00
N PRO A 15 3.87 -11.45 -19.29
CA PRO A 15 4.00 -10.13 -19.91
C PRO A 15 5.25 -10.01 -20.76
N ASP A 16 5.13 -9.43 -21.95
CA ASP A 16 6.29 -9.14 -22.79
C ASP A 16 7.01 -7.89 -22.30
N TYR A 17 7.97 -8.09 -21.41
CA TYR A 17 8.80 -7.02 -20.84
C TYR A 17 9.77 -6.40 -21.85
N SER A 18 9.97 -6.99 -23.04
CA SER A 18 10.82 -6.44 -24.09
C SER A 18 10.25 -5.16 -24.72
N LEU A 19 8.93 -4.98 -24.65
CA LEU A 19 8.25 -3.78 -25.13
C LEU A 19 8.65 -2.50 -24.35
N TYR A 20 9.16 -2.66 -23.13
CA TYR A 20 9.52 -1.56 -22.24
C TYR A 20 10.88 -1.83 -21.59
N PRO A 21 11.98 -1.90 -22.35
CA PRO A 21 13.30 -2.33 -21.86
C PRO A 21 13.90 -1.42 -20.77
N GLN A 22 13.41 -0.20 -20.65
CA GLN A 22 13.79 0.72 -19.57
C GLN A 22 13.21 0.33 -18.20
N PHE A 23 12.18 -0.51 -18.15
CA PHE A 23 11.57 -1.00 -16.92
C PHE A 23 12.04 -2.42 -16.61
N THR A 24 12.82 -2.55 -15.55
CA THR A 24 13.48 -3.81 -15.19
C THR A 24 12.74 -4.59 -14.07
N ALA A 25 11.56 -4.14 -13.70
CA ALA A 25 10.73 -4.79 -12.68
C ALA A 25 9.63 -5.64 -13.32
N ALA A 26 9.34 -6.78 -12.72
CA ALA A 26 8.10 -7.52 -12.99
C ALA A 26 6.92 -6.83 -12.31
N TYR A 27 5.76 -6.87 -12.94
CA TYR A 27 4.50 -6.31 -12.44
C TYR A 27 3.42 -7.35 -12.52
N GLY A 28 2.68 -7.56 -11.44
CA GLY A 28 1.59 -8.52 -11.48
C GLY A 28 0.74 -8.52 -10.21
N PHE A 29 -0.25 -9.38 -10.26
CA PHE A 29 -1.16 -9.69 -9.17
C PHE A 29 -1.03 -11.16 -8.83
N LEU A 30 -0.85 -11.47 -7.56
CA LEU A 30 -0.96 -12.83 -7.02
C LEU A 30 -2.38 -13.07 -6.49
N THR A 31 -3.03 -11.98 -6.05
CA THR A 31 -4.39 -12.01 -5.51
C THR A 31 -5.27 -10.91 -6.11
N ARG A 32 -6.58 -11.18 -6.19
CA ARG A 32 -7.61 -10.22 -6.59
C ARG A 32 -8.72 -10.17 -5.56
N GLY A 33 -9.40 -9.02 -5.48
CA GLY A 33 -10.52 -8.78 -4.59
C GLY A 33 -10.11 -8.36 -3.18
N CYS A 34 -11.08 -7.85 -2.42
CA CYS A 34 -10.84 -7.35 -1.06
C CYS A 34 -12.11 -7.45 -0.19
N PRO A 35 -12.05 -8.11 1.00
CA PRO A 35 -13.21 -8.27 1.88
C PRO A 35 -13.60 -6.98 2.62
N ARG A 36 -12.81 -5.91 2.53
CA ARG A 36 -13.10 -4.65 3.22
C ARG A 36 -14.28 -3.89 2.64
N ALA A 37 -14.51 -4.02 1.34
CA ALA A 37 -15.62 -3.36 0.63
C ALA A 37 -15.81 -1.88 1.04
N CYS A 38 -14.69 -1.15 1.14
CA CYS A 38 -14.70 0.26 1.54
C CYS A 38 -15.56 1.08 0.58
N PRO A 39 -16.43 2.00 1.05
CA PRO A 39 -17.41 2.69 0.20
C PRO A 39 -16.79 3.61 -0.86
N PHE A 40 -15.52 4.00 -0.69
CA PHE A 40 -14.77 4.81 -1.65
C PHE A 40 -13.95 3.97 -2.65
N CYS A 41 -13.88 2.64 -2.45
CA CYS A 41 -12.96 1.77 -3.19
C CYS A 41 -13.69 0.96 -4.26
N ILE A 42 -13.09 0.92 -5.46
CA ILE A 42 -13.63 0.19 -6.60
C ILE A 42 -13.32 -1.33 -6.56
N VAL A 43 -12.41 -1.79 -5.70
CA VAL A 43 -11.90 -3.17 -5.73
C VAL A 43 -13.01 -4.19 -5.52
N ALA A 44 -13.78 -4.07 -4.42
CA ALA A 44 -14.83 -5.05 -4.13
C ALA A 44 -15.93 -5.10 -5.21
N PRO A 45 -16.44 -3.97 -5.73
CA PRO A 45 -17.38 -4.00 -6.85
C PRO A 45 -16.82 -4.57 -8.15
N LYS A 46 -15.53 -4.40 -8.43
CA LYS A 46 -14.89 -4.82 -9.67
C LYS A 46 -14.33 -6.24 -9.63
N GLU A 47 -13.67 -6.61 -8.54
CA GLU A 47 -12.87 -7.84 -8.41
C GLU A 47 -13.48 -8.84 -7.41
N GLY A 48 -14.49 -8.41 -6.64
CA GLY A 48 -15.16 -9.24 -5.64
C GLY A 48 -14.77 -8.91 -4.19
N ALA A 49 -15.65 -9.33 -3.28
CA ALA A 49 -15.53 -9.09 -1.84
C ALA A 49 -14.77 -10.21 -1.10
N ARG A 50 -13.87 -10.90 -1.79
CA ARG A 50 -12.94 -11.89 -1.22
C ARG A 50 -11.60 -11.72 -1.88
N SER A 51 -10.52 -11.84 -1.11
CA SER A 51 -9.17 -11.95 -1.68
C SER A 51 -8.95 -13.41 -2.04
N VAL A 52 -8.72 -13.67 -3.32
CA VAL A 52 -8.46 -15.01 -3.84
C VAL A 52 -7.15 -15.02 -4.61
N LYS A 53 -6.41 -16.13 -4.53
CA LYS A 53 -5.22 -16.33 -5.35
C LYS A 53 -5.64 -16.48 -6.80
N VAL A 54 -4.99 -15.74 -7.70
CA VAL A 54 -5.29 -15.73 -9.14
C VAL A 54 -4.10 -16.14 -10.00
N ALA A 55 -2.88 -16.08 -9.46
CA ALA A 55 -1.67 -16.46 -10.19
C ALA A 55 -0.59 -16.99 -9.25
N ASP A 56 0.34 -17.74 -9.79
CA ASP A 56 1.64 -17.98 -9.19
C ASP A 56 2.67 -16.95 -9.67
N LEU A 57 3.71 -16.72 -8.89
CA LEU A 57 4.73 -15.71 -9.21
C LEU A 57 5.39 -15.94 -10.58
N THR A 58 5.53 -17.20 -10.99
CA THR A 58 6.12 -17.61 -12.26
C THR A 58 5.32 -17.19 -13.50
N GLU A 59 4.08 -16.75 -13.33
CA GLU A 59 3.23 -16.31 -14.44
C GLU A 59 3.58 -14.91 -14.95
N PHE A 60 4.24 -14.08 -14.11
CA PHE A 60 4.65 -12.72 -14.50
C PHE A 60 6.09 -12.38 -14.11
N TRP A 61 6.81 -13.26 -13.41
CA TRP A 61 8.20 -13.06 -13.03
C TRP A 61 9.09 -14.14 -13.62
N SER A 62 10.15 -13.74 -14.30
CA SER A 62 11.11 -14.63 -14.97
C SER A 62 12.56 -14.29 -14.61
N GLY A 63 12.79 -13.85 -13.34
CA GLY A 63 14.14 -13.54 -12.86
C GLY A 63 14.48 -12.05 -12.77
N GLN A 64 13.50 -11.15 -12.95
CA GLN A 64 13.72 -9.70 -12.75
C GLN A 64 14.18 -9.44 -11.32
N LYS A 65 15.11 -8.47 -11.16
CA LYS A 65 15.65 -8.10 -9.83
C LYS A 65 14.62 -7.44 -8.92
N GLN A 66 13.52 -6.95 -9.47
CA GLN A 66 12.46 -6.27 -8.73
C GLN A 66 11.10 -6.80 -9.15
N ILE A 67 10.20 -6.91 -8.18
CA ILE A 67 8.80 -7.27 -8.35
C ILE A 67 7.96 -6.13 -7.75
N LYS A 68 6.99 -5.63 -8.50
CA LYS A 68 5.95 -4.71 -8.01
C LYS A 68 4.62 -5.42 -7.98
N LEU A 69 4.13 -5.67 -6.79
CA LEU A 69 2.84 -6.29 -6.56
C LEU A 69 1.74 -5.23 -6.58
N LEU A 70 0.69 -5.55 -7.30
CA LEU A 70 -0.49 -4.69 -7.47
C LEU A 70 -1.71 -5.22 -6.70
N ASP A 71 -1.49 -6.20 -5.82
CA ASP A 71 -2.49 -6.90 -5.03
C ASP A 71 -3.29 -5.95 -4.15
N PRO A 72 -4.63 -5.94 -4.22
CA PRO A 72 -5.47 -5.04 -3.43
C PRO A 72 -5.43 -5.32 -1.92
N ASN A 73 -5.33 -6.60 -1.54
CA ASN A 73 -5.22 -7.03 -0.14
C ASN A 73 -4.69 -8.46 -0.03
N LEU A 74 -3.40 -8.64 -0.22
CA LEU A 74 -2.74 -9.94 -0.26
C LEU A 74 -2.94 -10.71 1.06
N LEU A 75 -2.80 -10.06 2.22
CA LEU A 75 -2.90 -10.75 3.52
C LEU A 75 -4.32 -11.27 3.83
N ALA A 76 -5.34 -10.85 3.08
CA ALA A 76 -6.70 -11.37 3.23
C ALA A 76 -6.92 -12.67 2.43
N CYS A 77 -5.99 -13.09 1.60
CA CYS A 77 -6.04 -14.36 0.89
C CYS A 77 -5.68 -15.51 1.85
N ASN A 78 -6.39 -16.62 1.77
CA ASN A 78 -6.10 -17.78 2.62
C ASN A 78 -4.71 -18.36 2.34
N GLU A 79 -4.26 -18.28 1.10
CA GLU A 79 -2.98 -18.79 0.63
C GLU A 79 -1.83 -17.75 0.76
N HIS A 80 -2.02 -16.69 1.55
CA HIS A 80 -1.03 -15.61 1.66
C HIS A 80 0.35 -16.09 2.15
N GLU A 81 0.41 -17.12 3.00
CA GLU A 81 1.69 -17.65 3.47
C GLU A 81 2.48 -18.33 2.34
N ASP A 82 1.82 -19.13 1.50
CA ASP A 82 2.42 -19.73 0.31
C ASP A 82 2.90 -18.66 -0.67
N ILE A 83 2.11 -17.62 -0.85
CA ILE A 83 2.46 -16.46 -1.69
C ILE A 83 3.71 -15.75 -1.14
N LEU A 84 3.76 -15.49 0.16
CA LEU A 84 4.92 -14.87 0.81
C LEU A 84 6.17 -15.77 0.69
N GLN A 85 6.00 -17.09 0.75
CA GLN A 85 7.08 -18.04 0.56
C GLN A 85 7.64 -18.01 -0.88
N GLN A 86 6.80 -17.92 -1.92
CA GLN A 86 7.24 -17.73 -3.31
C GLN A 86 8.07 -16.45 -3.47
N LEU A 87 7.65 -15.35 -2.80
CA LEU A 87 8.37 -14.08 -2.82
C LEU A 87 9.74 -14.18 -2.11
N ILE A 88 9.84 -14.95 -1.03
CA ILE A 88 11.11 -15.22 -0.35
C ILE A 88 12.07 -15.98 -1.28
N GLU A 89 11.57 -17.03 -1.93
CA GLU A 89 12.35 -17.91 -2.81
C GLU A 89 12.82 -17.19 -4.08
N SER A 90 12.06 -16.21 -4.57
CA SER A 90 12.47 -15.38 -5.70
C SER A 90 13.78 -14.64 -5.48
N GLY A 91 14.09 -14.28 -4.23
CA GLY A 91 15.24 -13.45 -3.89
C GLY A 91 15.22 -12.04 -4.49
N ALA A 92 14.14 -11.64 -5.16
CA ALA A 92 13.96 -10.33 -5.77
C ALA A 92 13.59 -9.25 -4.72
N TRP A 93 13.80 -7.98 -5.08
CA TRP A 93 13.30 -6.86 -4.28
C TRP A 93 11.81 -6.66 -4.53
N VAL A 94 10.99 -6.78 -3.48
CA VAL A 94 9.53 -6.73 -3.57
C VAL A 94 9.00 -5.38 -3.09
N ASP A 95 8.17 -4.76 -3.92
CA ASP A 95 7.42 -3.54 -3.63
C ASP A 95 5.92 -3.87 -3.52
N PHE A 96 5.37 -3.79 -2.31
CA PHE A 96 3.94 -3.97 -2.04
C PHE A 96 3.22 -2.63 -2.27
N THR A 97 2.91 -2.33 -3.54
CA THR A 97 2.54 -0.98 -3.97
C THR A 97 1.15 -0.54 -3.55
N GLN A 98 0.16 -1.46 -3.55
CA GLN A 98 -1.23 -1.12 -3.24
C GLN A 98 -1.56 -1.17 -1.74
N GLY A 99 -0.71 -1.85 -0.99
CA GLY A 99 -0.80 -1.91 0.45
C GLY A 99 -1.27 -3.24 1.01
N LEU A 100 -0.74 -3.53 2.18
CA LEU A 100 -1.16 -4.64 3.03
C LEU A 100 -2.16 -4.15 4.08
N ASP A 101 -3.08 -5.00 4.50
CA ASP A 101 -3.99 -4.67 5.59
C ASP A 101 -3.31 -4.89 6.94
N ILE A 102 -2.94 -3.82 7.63
CA ILE A 102 -2.26 -3.86 8.93
C ILE A 102 -3.04 -4.63 10.00
N ARG A 103 -4.37 -4.73 9.86
CA ARG A 103 -5.25 -5.45 10.79
C ARG A 103 -5.13 -6.96 10.71
N LEU A 104 -4.58 -7.46 9.58
CA LEU A 104 -4.36 -8.89 9.31
C LEU A 104 -2.94 -9.34 9.61
N VAL A 105 -2.11 -8.43 10.11
CA VAL A 105 -0.74 -8.78 10.49
C VAL A 105 -0.76 -9.65 11.74
N THR A 106 -0.15 -10.82 11.62
CA THR A 106 0.20 -11.74 12.70
C THR A 106 1.72 -11.78 12.90
N LYS A 107 2.19 -12.45 13.92
CA LYS A 107 3.63 -12.65 14.13
C LYS A 107 4.21 -13.48 12.99
N GLU A 108 3.50 -14.52 12.58
CA GLU A 108 3.91 -15.49 11.56
C GLU A 108 4.10 -14.79 10.20
N ASN A 109 3.09 -14.07 9.71
CA ASN A 109 3.21 -13.38 8.41
C ASN A 109 4.18 -12.19 8.47
N ALA A 110 4.36 -11.53 9.61
CA ALA A 110 5.39 -10.50 9.79
C ALA A 110 6.82 -11.07 9.72
N GLU A 111 7.04 -12.29 10.24
CA GLU A 111 8.31 -13.01 10.12
C GLU A 111 8.58 -13.41 8.66
N LEU A 112 7.57 -13.85 7.91
CA LEU A 112 7.71 -14.12 6.47
C LEU A 112 8.06 -12.83 5.71
N LEU A 113 7.35 -11.74 5.97
CA LEU A 113 7.65 -10.43 5.36
C LEU A 113 9.07 -9.95 5.64
N ARG A 114 9.62 -10.21 6.84
CA ARG A 114 11.01 -9.90 7.20
C ARG A 114 12.02 -10.65 6.35
N ARG A 115 11.70 -11.88 5.93
CA ARG A 115 12.59 -12.72 5.10
C ARG A 115 12.63 -12.30 3.64
N ILE A 116 11.60 -11.57 3.16
CA ILE A 116 11.56 -11.01 1.82
C ILE A 116 12.55 -9.84 1.71
N LYS A 117 13.22 -9.70 0.58
CA LYS A 117 13.96 -8.48 0.26
C LYS A 117 12.98 -7.33 -0.03
N VAL A 118 12.39 -6.77 1.02
CA VAL A 118 11.41 -5.70 0.90
C VAL A 118 12.06 -4.43 0.37
N LYS A 119 11.51 -3.87 -0.72
CA LYS A 119 11.81 -2.53 -1.21
C LYS A 119 10.93 -1.50 -0.50
N ASN A 120 9.62 -1.68 -0.56
CA ASN A 120 8.64 -0.88 0.18
C ASN A 120 7.46 -1.77 0.61
N ILE A 121 6.90 -1.47 1.76
CA ILE A 121 5.59 -1.93 2.19
C ILE A 121 4.73 -0.69 2.40
N HIS A 122 3.55 -0.69 1.81
CA HIS A 122 2.51 0.27 2.09
C HIS A 122 1.39 -0.38 2.88
N PHE A 123 0.84 0.36 3.81
CA PHE A 123 -0.40 0.07 4.51
C PHE A 123 -1.40 1.19 4.23
N ALA A 124 -2.60 1.08 4.79
CA ALA A 124 -3.59 2.15 4.72
C ALA A 124 -4.24 2.38 6.10
N TRP A 125 -4.46 3.66 6.41
CA TRP A 125 -5.27 4.09 7.55
C TRP A 125 -6.32 5.08 7.07
N ASP A 126 -7.36 4.56 6.44
CA ASP A 126 -8.39 5.37 5.77
C ASP A 126 -9.56 5.72 6.67
N ASN A 127 -9.96 4.82 7.59
CA ASN A 127 -11.07 5.08 8.50
C ASN A 127 -10.60 5.87 9.74
N PRO A 128 -11.01 7.14 9.89
CA PRO A 128 -10.61 7.99 11.04
C PRO A 128 -11.22 7.52 12.37
N LYS A 129 -12.32 6.75 12.33
CA LYS A 129 -13.00 6.24 13.54
C LYS A 129 -12.35 4.98 14.11
N GLN A 130 -11.38 4.41 13.41
CA GLN A 130 -10.66 3.21 13.86
C GLN A 130 -9.22 3.58 14.22
N ASP A 131 -8.85 3.42 15.49
CA ASP A 131 -7.46 3.54 15.90
C ASP A 131 -6.67 2.27 15.52
N LEU A 132 -5.65 2.43 14.70
CA LEU A 132 -4.75 1.37 14.25
C LEU A 132 -3.33 1.49 14.85
N SER A 133 -3.12 2.39 15.79
CA SER A 133 -1.79 2.66 16.37
C SER A 133 -1.15 1.43 17.01
N ALA A 134 -1.95 0.60 17.68
CA ALA A 134 -1.47 -0.65 18.29
C ALA A 134 -1.02 -1.68 17.25
N GLN A 135 -1.74 -1.80 16.12
CA GLN A 135 -1.38 -2.70 15.02
C GLN A 135 -0.07 -2.26 14.35
N PHE A 136 0.09 -0.97 14.08
CA PHE A 136 1.34 -0.42 13.53
C PHE A 136 2.53 -0.65 14.47
N ARG A 137 2.35 -0.48 15.78
CA ARG A 137 3.40 -0.74 16.77
C ARG A 137 3.81 -2.22 16.75
N ARG A 138 2.84 -3.14 16.81
CA ARG A 138 3.08 -4.59 16.77
C ARG A 138 3.80 -5.02 15.50
N PHE A 139 3.41 -4.50 14.34
CA PHE A 139 4.10 -4.84 13.09
C PHE A 139 5.59 -4.51 13.14
N LYS A 140 5.96 -3.35 13.66
CA LYS A 140 7.38 -2.99 13.80
C LYS A 140 8.13 -3.92 14.76
N GLU A 141 7.50 -4.30 15.87
CA GLU A 141 8.07 -5.23 16.85
C GLU A 141 8.32 -6.61 16.22
N PHE A 142 7.35 -7.12 15.45
CA PHE A 142 7.44 -8.45 14.86
C PHE A 142 8.35 -8.51 13.64
N SER A 143 8.25 -7.53 12.76
CA SER A 143 8.97 -7.56 11.48
C SER A 143 10.40 -7.06 11.58
N GLY A 144 10.69 -6.09 12.45
CA GLY A 144 11.98 -5.40 12.50
C GLY A 144 12.39 -4.73 11.16
N ILE A 145 11.45 -4.54 10.23
CA ILE A 145 11.73 -3.93 8.92
C ILE A 145 12.09 -2.45 9.10
N ASP A 146 13.10 -2.00 8.35
CA ASP A 146 13.58 -0.61 8.36
C ASP A 146 12.41 0.36 8.07
N TYR A 147 12.24 1.33 8.95
CA TYR A 147 11.18 2.34 8.87
C TYR A 147 11.16 3.12 7.55
N ARG A 148 12.30 3.25 6.87
CA ARG A 148 12.41 3.93 5.55
C ARG A 148 11.65 3.22 4.43
N LYS A 149 11.31 1.95 4.65
CA LYS A 149 10.56 1.08 3.73
C LYS A 149 9.07 1.02 4.05
N LEU A 150 8.63 1.68 5.13
CA LEU A 150 7.25 1.58 5.63
C LEU A 150 6.47 2.85 5.30
N GLY A 151 5.54 2.75 4.35
CA GLY A 151 4.61 3.80 3.97
C GLY A 151 3.19 3.51 4.43
N VAL A 152 2.39 4.56 4.66
CA VAL A 152 0.97 4.41 4.99
C VAL A 152 0.14 5.42 4.22
N TYR A 153 -0.78 4.95 3.39
CA TYR A 153 -1.78 5.79 2.77
C TYR A 153 -2.79 6.28 3.80
N VAL A 154 -3.11 7.57 3.75
CA VAL A 154 -4.10 8.20 4.62
C VAL A 154 -5.12 8.90 3.73
N LEU A 155 -6.33 8.33 3.65
CA LEU A 155 -7.43 8.95 2.91
C LEU A 155 -7.97 10.14 3.69
N THR A 156 -8.14 11.27 2.98
CA THR A 156 -8.69 12.52 3.50
C THR A 156 -9.84 13.01 2.63
N ASN A 157 -10.66 13.91 3.14
CA ASN A 157 -11.79 14.49 2.41
C ASN A 157 -12.88 13.50 1.99
N PHE A 158 -13.04 12.40 2.68
CA PHE A 158 -14.14 11.45 2.50
C PHE A 158 -15.14 11.57 3.67
N ASP A 159 -14.76 11.12 4.87
CA ASP A 159 -15.56 11.17 6.09
C ASP A 159 -14.76 11.61 7.32
N SER A 160 -13.60 12.22 7.10
CA SER A 160 -12.71 12.70 8.14
C SER A 160 -12.73 14.21 8.30
N THR A 161 -12.55 14.68 9.53
CA THR A 161 -12.20 16.07 9.83
C THR A 161 -10.70 16.29 9.63
N HIS A 162 -10.31 17.56 9.54
CA HIS A 162 -8.89 17.92 9.42
C HIS A 162 -8.08 17.50 10.66
N GLU A 163 -8.69 17.59 11.83
CA GLU A 163 -8.09 17.21 13.11
C GLU A 163 -7.84 15.69 13.17
N GLU A 164 -8.79 14.89 12.67
CA GLU A 164 -8.63 13.43 12.55
C GLU A 164 -7.56 13.06 11.51
N ASP A 165 -7.44 13.83 10.42
CA ASP A 165 -6.38 13.64 9.44
C ASP A 165 -5.01 13.92 10.07
N LEU A 166 -4.84 15.04 10.77
CA LEU A 166 -3.60 15.39 11.47
C LEU A 166 -3.25 14.37 12.55
N HIS A 167 -4.24 13.90 13.33
CA HIS A 167 -4.03 12.89 14.36
C HIS A 167 -3.40 11.62 13.77
N ARG A 168 -3.96 11.06 12.67
CA ARG A 168 -3.42 9.88 11.99
C ARG A 168 -2.01 10.13 11.46
N ILE A 169 -1.79 11.28 10.82
CA ILE A 169 -0.49 11.65 10.25
C ILE A 169 0.59 11.77 11.34
N TYR A 170 0.30 12.47 12.43
CA TYR A 170 1.26 12.63 13.53
C TYR A 170 1.53 11.31 14.24
N THR A 171 0.48 10.51 14.50
CA THR A 171 0.63 9.18 15.10
C THR A 171 1.53 8.28 14.24
N LEU A 172 1.32 8.24 12.92
CA LEU A 172 2.16 7.46 12.01
C LEU A 172 3.61 7.94 12.01
N ARG A 173 3.84 9.25 11.98
CA ARG A 173 5.19 9.81 12.06
C ARG A 173 5.89 9.43 13.36
N ASP A 174 5.20 9.55 14.50
CA ASP A 174 5.77 9.25 15.82
C ASP A 174 6.07 7.74 15.97
N LEU A 175 5.29 6.88 15.31
CA LEU A 175 5.56 5.46 15.17
C LEU A 175 6.66 5.14 14.14
N GLY A 176 7.18 6.14 13.43
CA GLY A 176 8.25 5.98 12.44
C GLY A 176 7.77 5.42 11.10
N TYR A 177 6.52 5.64 10.72
CA TYR A 177 6.01 5.38 9.38
C TYR A 177 6.07 6.65 8.52
N SER A 178 6.08 6.46 7.19
CA SER A 178 5.99 7.57 6.23
C SER A 178 4.54 7.70 5.74
N PRO A 179 3.75 8.66 6.27
CA PRO A 179 2.39 8.87 5.80
C PRO A 179 2.40 9.43 4.37
N TYR A 180 1.39 9.07 3.59
CA TYR A 180 1.12 9.60 2.26
C TYR A 180 -0.36 9.95 2.13
N VAL A 181 -0.67 11.23 2.00
CA VAL A 181 -2.03 11.74 1.95
C VAL A 181 -2.65 11.52 0.57
N MET A 182 -3.77 10.81 0.54
CA MET A 182 -4.64 10.60 -0.60
C MET A 182 -5.90 11.45 -0.42
N ILE A 183 -6.22 12.31 -1.37
CA ILE A 183 -7.43 13.17 -1.28
C ILE A 183 -8.56 12.54 -2.10
N TYR A 184 -9.65 12.17 -1.43
CA TYR A 184 -10.88 11.79 -2.11
C TYR A 184 -11.47 13.01 -2.84
N ASN A 185 -11.80 12.85 -4.13
CA ASN A 185 -12.34 13.92 -4.97
C ASN A 185 -11.53 15.24 -4.84
N LYS A 186 -10.27 15.21 -5.26
CA LYS A 186 -9.33 16.33 -5.13
C LYS A 186 -9.84 17.65 -5.75
N ALA A 187 -10.69 17.57 -6.77
CA ALA A 187 -11.23 18.75 -7.45
C ALA A 187 -12.07 19.62 -6.50
N THR A 188 -12.84 18.98 -5.61
CA THR A 188 -13.72 19.69 -4.64
C THR A 188 -13.10 19.87 -3.27
N ALA A 189 -11.89 19.36 -3.07
CA ALA A 189 -11.24 19.39 -1.75
C ALA A 189 -10.93 20.83 -1.29
N PRO A 190 -11.10 21.14 0.00
CA PRO A 190 -10.73 22.43 0.58
C PRO A 190 -9.25 22.75 0.36
N ARG A 191 -8.91 24.03 0.28
CA ARG A 191 -7.49 24.46 0.17
C ARG A 191 -6.63 23.89 1.28
N LYS A 192 -7.15 23.85 2.50
CA LYS A 192 -6.45 23.31 3.69
C LYS A 192 -6.03 21.86 3.49
N THR A 193 -6.91 21.01 2.93
CA THR A 193 -6.62 19.60 2.62
C THR A 193 -5.56 19.46 1.53
N ARG A 194 -5.59 20.32 0.49
CA ARG A 194 -4.54 20.32 -0.55
C ARG A 194 -3.17 20.75 -0.01
N LEU A 195 -3.16 21.69 0.93
CA LEU A 195 -1.94 22.10 1.62
C LEU A 195 -1.41 20.99 2.54
N LEU A 196 -2.30 20.27 3.23
CA LEU A 196 -1.96 19.10 4.04
C LEU A 196 -1.28 18.03 3.17
N GLN A 197 -1.85 17.70 2.01
CA GLN A 197 -1.24 16.76 1.06
C GLN A 197 0.16 17.25 0.64
N ARG A 198 0.30 18.51 0.26
CA ARG A 198 1.60 19.05 -0.16
C ARG A 198 2.65 18.98 0.94
N TRP A 199 2.28 19.33 2.16
CA TRP A 199 3.15 19.27 3.32
C TRP A 199 3.61 17.86 3.63
N VAL A 200 2.69 16.87 3.70
CA VAL A 200 3.01 15.48 4.04
C VAL A 200 3.78 14.78 2.93
N ASN A 201 3.32 14.90 1.67
CA ASN A 201 3.86 14.10 0.57
C ASN A 201 5.20 14.62 0.07
N ASN A 202 5.63 15.83 0.46
CA ASN A 202 6.98 16.29 0.27
C ASN A 202 7.84 15.90 1.48
N ARG A 203 8.67 14.87 1.33
CA ARG A 203 9.50 14.32 2.41
C ARG A 203 10.45 15.34 3.04
N ILE A 204 10.94 16.32 2.29
CA ILE A 204 11.83 17.36 2.80
C ILE A 204 11.01 18.28 3.71
N ILE A 205 9.91 18.82 3.19
CA ILE A 205 9.03 19.73 3.95
C ILE A 205 8.52 19.04 5.22
N PHE A 206 8.04 17.80 5.12
CA PHE A 206 7.49 17.04 6.25
C PHE A 206 8.51 16.80 7.38
N LYS A 207 9.80 16.68 7.02
CA LYS A 207 10.89 16.56 8.00
C LYS A 207 11.33 17.88 8.61
N THR A 208 11.35 18.96 7.81
CA THR A 208 11.89 20.26 8.23
C THR A 208 10.84 21.16 8.88
N VAL A 209 9.56 20.94 8.61
CA VAL A 209 8.43 21.65 9.20
C VAL A 209 7.60 20.66 10.04
N PRO A 210 7.87 20.53 11.36
CA PRO A 210 7.29 19.49 12.20
C PRO A 210 5.78 19.62 12.40
N ARG A 211 5.24 20.84 12.34
CA ARG A 211 3.81 21.12 12.56
C ARG A 211 3.18 21.69 11.31
N PHE A 212 1.96 21.27 11.01
CA PHE A 212 1.23 21.77 9.85
C PHE A 212 0.93 23.27 9.95
N GLU A 213 0.71 23.78 11.17
CA GLU A 213 0.44 25.19 11.44
C GLU A 213 1.64 26.09 11.05
N ASP A 214 2.85 25.56 11.08
CA ASP A 214 4.09 26.26 10.73
C ASP A 214 4.39 26.20 9.22
N TYR A 215 3.58 25.44 8.45
CA TYR A 215 3.79 25.27 7.02
C TYR A 215 3.30 26.47 6.22
N ASP A 216 4.23 27.23 5.63
CA ASP A 216 3.93 28.31 4.68
C ASP A 216 4.15 27.85 3.24
N ALA A 217 3.06 27.64 2.51
CA ALA A 217 3.09 27.18 1.12
C ALA A 217 3.76 28.16 0.13
N ARG A 218 4.04 29.41 0.54
CA ARG A 218 4.72 30.43 -0.28
C ARG A 218 6.24 30.27 -0.23
N ARG A 219 6.76 29.54 0.75
CA ARG A 219 8.19 29.35 1.01
C ARG A 219 8.73 28.01 0.50
N GLY A 220 7.90 27.19 -0.19
CA GLY A 220 8.26 25.84 -0.65
C GLY A 220 7.88 25.55 -2.10
#